data_f7e85f21a095e97884b0e91dea4e0459
#
_entry.id   f7e85f21a095e97884b0e91dea4e0459
#
_cell.length_a   1.000
_cell.length_b   1.000
_cell.length_c   1.000
_cell.angle_alpha   90.00
_cell.angle_beta   90.00
_cell.angle_gamma   90.00
#
_symmetry.space_group_name_H-M   'P 1'
#
loop_
_entity.id
_entity.type
_entity.pdbx_description
1 polymer ?
#
loop_
_entity_poly.entity_id
_entity_poly.type
_entity_poly.pdbx_seq_one_letter_code
_entity_poly.pdbx_strand_id
1 'polypeptide(L)'
;LRVYTGSAWQNAAVDTTGFITLSGTQTLTNKTLTTPKIGTSILDTNGNELAKLTATGSAVNEFTVANAASNGSPTLSSTGGDSNIDLDLLAKGTGHVTIRGNTNSGAVQFNCESNSHGQIIKSQPHSASVTNTMLLPAGANSTLVSLVSTDTLTNKTLTSPKINEDVAVTSTATELN
;
A
#
# COMPACT_ATOMS: atom_id res chain seq x y z
N LEU A 1 12.71 8.81 -53.25
CA LEU A 1 11.80 7.98 -54.04
C LEU A 1 11.13 8.83 -55.10
N ARG A 2 11.09 8.32 -56.36
CA ARG A 2 10.35 8.97 -57.46
C ARG A 2 9.33 8.01 -58.00
N VAL A 3 8.18 8.54 -58.40
CA VAL A 3 7.10 7.80 -59.06
C VAL A 3 6.96 8.34 -60.50
N TYR A 4 6.89 7.43 -61.47
CA TYR A 4 6.58 7.79 -62.87
C TYR A 4 5.09 7.88 -63.04
N THR A 5 4.62 9.06 -63.45
CA THR A 5 3.15 9.33 -63.60
C THR A 5 2.63 9.00 -65.03
N GLY A 6 3.43 8.36 -65.87
CA GLY A 6 3.09 8.08 -67.25
C GLY A 6 3.61 9.15 -68.23
N SER A 7 3.99 10.32 -67.71
CA SER A 7 4.56 11.42 -68.52
C SER A 7 5.84 12.01 -67.95
N ALA A 8 6.05 11.92 -66.63
CA ALA A 8 7.23 12.45 -65.95
C ALA A 8 7.52 11.70 -64.64
N TRP A 9 8.80 11.71 -64.23
CA TRP A 9 9.24 11.27 -62.90
C TRP A 9 8.98 12.38 -61.89
N GLN A 10 8.13 12.13 -60.89
CA GLN A 10 7.86 13.04 -59.77
C GLN A 10 8.43 12.52 -58.48
N ASN A 11 8.85 13.42 -57.61
CA ASN A 11 9.23 13.05 -56.27
C ASN A 11 8.01 12.50 -55.52
N ALA A 12 8.08 11.28 -55.02
CA ALA A 12 7.10 10.76 -54.09
C ALA A 12 7.42 11.37 -52.74
N ALA A 13 6.59 12.34 -52.33
CA ALA A 13 6.56 12.78 -50.95
C ALA A 13 5.91 11.67 -50.10
N VAL A 14 6.65 11.07 -49.19
CA VAL A 14 6.06 10.24 -48.17
C VAL A 14 5.44 11.19 -47.16
N ASP A 15 4.14 11.17 -47.02
CA ASP A 15 3.47 11.88 -45.95
C ASP A 15 3.88 11.24 -44.62
N THR A 16 4.73 11.94 -43.85
CA THR A 16 5.26 11.48 -42.59
C THR A 16 4.42 11.97 -41.40
N THR A 17 3.31 12.66 -41.63
CA THR A 17 2.46 13.20 -40.57
C THR A 17 1.86 12.11 -39.68
N GLY A 18 1.70 10.89 -40.19
CA GLY A 18 1.26 9.73 -39.43
C GLY A 18 2.36 8.81 -38.91
N PHE A 19 3.63 9.09 -39.21
CA PHE A 19 4.75 8.24 -38.79
C PHE A 19 5.27 8.65 -37.42
N ILE A 20 5.51 7.66 -36.56
CA ILE A 20 6.21 7.84 -35.28
C ILE A 20 7.70 7.97 -35.58
N THR A 21 8.31 9.09 -35.22
CA THR A 21 9.75 9.33 -35.41
C THR A 21 10.54 8.96 -34.17
N LEU A 22 11.82 8.61 -34.31
CA LEU A 22 12.68 8.23 -33.21
C LEU A 22 13.00 9.38 -32.23
N SER A 23 12.88 10.63 -32.65
CA SER A 23 13.28 11.80 -31.89
C SER A 23 12.18 12.86 -31.74
N GLY A 24 11.02 12.64 -32.32
CA GLY A 24 9.88 13.60 -32.23
C GLY A 24 9.06 13.42 -30.98
N THR A 25 8.58 14.52 -30.40
CA THR A 25 7.53 14.49 -29.37
C THR A 25 6.20 14.22 -30.05
N GLN A 26 5.59 13.08 -29.74
CA GLN A 26 4.35 12.64 -30.39
C GLN A 26 3.35 12.09 -29.38
N THR A 27 2.09 12.39 -29.59
CA THR A 27 0.99 11.81 -28.82
C THR A 27 0.43 10.60 -29.57
N LEU A 28 0.43 9.45 -28.92
CA LEU A 28 -0.15 8.23 -29.43
C LEU A 28 -1.63 8.13 -29.03
N THR A 29 -2.54 8.30 -29.97
CA THR A 29 -3.97 8.11 -29.72
C THR A 29 -4.45 6.80 -30.33
N ASN A 30 -5.34 6.10 -29.63
CA ASN A 30 -5.91 4.83 -30.06
C ASN A 30 -4.83 3.75 -30.39
N LYS A 31 -3.75 3.71 -29.62
CA LYS A 31 -2.69 2.73 -29.75
C LYS A 31 -2.63 1.82 -28.53
N THR A 32 -2.47 0.52 -28.77
CA THR A 32 -2.15 -0.45 -27.74
C THR A 32 -0.63 -0.67 -27.74
N LEU A 33 -0.01 -0.50 -26.60
CA LEU A 33 1.42 -0.81 -26.40
C LEU A 33 1.52 -2.18 -25.74
N THR A 34 2.00 -3.18 -26.47
CA THR A 34 2.21 -4.51 -25.92
C THR A 34 3.61 -4.60 -25.30
N THR A 35 3.69 -4.93 -24.01
CA THR A 35 4.92 -5.06 -23.23
C THR A 35 5.91 -3.90 -23.42
N PRO A 36 5.51 -2.64 -23.22
CA PRO A 36 6.41 -1.51 -23.39
C PRO A 36 7.52 -1.54 -22.33
N LYS A 37 8.78 -1.28 -22.72
CA LYS A 37 9.85 -1.01 -21.76
C LYS A 37 9.84 0.46 -21.39
N ILE A 38 9.62 0.75 -20.10
CA ILE A 38 9.78 2.09 -19.55
C ILE A 38 11.23 2.21 -19.06
N GLY A 39 11.97 3.21 -19.51
CA GLY A 39 13.40 3.34 -19.23
C GLY A 39 13.72 3.54 -17.75
N THR A 40 13.14 4.57 -17.13
CA THR A 40 13.41 4.93 -15.72
C THR A 40 12.18 5.39 -14.96
N SER A 41 11.30 6.16 -15.60
CA SER A 41 10.19 6.82 -14.91
C SER A 41 8.95 6.92 -15.81
N ILE A 42 7.80 6.95 -15.18
CA ILE A 42 6.55 7.46 -15.75
C ILE A 42 6.43 8.90 -15.27
N LEU A 43 6.21 9.83 -16.21
CA LEU A 43 6.11 11.25 -15.92
C LEU A 43 4.64 11.70 -15.84
N ASP A 44 4.38 12.76 -15.09
CA ASP A 44 3.10 13.46 -15.10
C ASP A 44 2.98 14.39 -16.33
N THR A 45 1.85 15.11 -16.45
CA THR A 45 1.59 16.02 -17.56
C THR A 45 2.51 17.26 -17.59
N ASN A 46 3.22 17.54 -16.51
CA ASN A 46 4.19 18.64 -16.40
C ASN A 46 5.63 18.20 -16.62
N GLY A 47 5.85 16.89 -16.84
CA GLY A 47 7.17 16.32 -17.03
C GLY A 47 7.89 15.93 -15.73
N ASN A 48 7.22 15.98 -14.58
CA ASN A 48 7.79 15.53 -13.30
C ASN A 48 7.64 14.02 -13.12
N GLU A 49 8.55 13.40 -12.36
CA GLU A 49 8.49 11.98 -12.06
C GLU A 49 7.24 11.65 -11.21
N LEU A 50 6.33 10.86 -11.78
CA LEU A 50 5.15 10.31 -11.08
C LEU A 50 5.48 8.97 -10.43
N ALA A 51 6.18 8.10 -11.14
CA ALA A 51 6.64 6.81 -10.64
C ALA A 51 8.02 6.50 -11.21
N LYS A 52 8.95 6.11 -10.33
CA LYS A 52 10.28 5.65 -10.72
C LYS A 52 10.31 4.13 -10.76
N LEU A 53 10.73 3.58 -11.88
CA LEU A 53 10.83 2.14 -12.11
C LEU A 53 12.31 1.74 -12.08
N THR A 54 12.75 1.19 -10.96
CA THR A 54 14.15 0.78 -10.77
C THR A 54 14.27 -0.70 -11.07
N ALA A 55 15.17 -1.04 -12.01
CA ALA A 55 15.44 -2.43 -12.34
C ALA A 55 16.38 -3.07 -11.31
N THR A 56 16.09 -4.30 -10.94
CA THR A 56 16.95 -5.19 -10.14
C THR A 56 17.47 -6.30 -11.06
N GLY A 57 18.79 -6.56 -11.00
CA GLY A 57 19.38 -7.65 -11.77
C GLY A 57 18.81 -9.01 -11.33
N SER A 58 18.42 -9.86 -12.28
CA SER A 58 17.83 -11.19 -12.03
C SER A 58 16.58 -11.16 -11.15
N ALA A 59 15.78 -10.08 -11.22
CA ALA A 59 14.52 -10.00 -10.50
C ALA A 59 13.57 -11.11 -10.93
N VAL A 60 12.93 -11.73 -9.96
CA VAL A 60 11.92 -12.80 -10.13
C VAL A 60 10.61 -12.46 -9.44
N ASN A 61 10.57 -11.38 -8.65
CA ASN A 61 9.41 -10.92 -7.91
C ASN A 61 9.06 -9.49 -8.32
N GLU A 62 7.78 -9.17 -8.37
CA GLU A 62 7.29 -7.87 -8.80
C GLU A 62 6.00 -7.47 -8.06
N PHE A 63 5.58 -6.22 -8.26
CA PHE A 63 4.25 -5.75 -7.87
C PHE A 63 3.24 -6.03 -8.99
N THR A 64 2.12 -6.61 -8.63
CA THR A 64 0.94 -6.69 -9.50
C THR A 64 -0.09 -5.66 -9.06
N VAL A 65 -0.51 -4.81 -9.99
CA VAL A 65 -1.61 -3.87 -9.80
C VAL A 65 -2.80 -4.35 -10.62
N ALA A 66 -3.92 -4.61 -9.96
CA ALA A 66 -5.14 -5.07 -10.62
C ALA A 66 -6.32 -4.15 -10.27
N ASN A 67 -7.15 -3.85 -11.28
CA ASN A 67 -8.45 -3.23 -11.08
C ASN A 67 -9.48 -4.29 -10.65
N ALA A 68 -10.70 -3.85 -10.37
CA ALA A 68 -11.79 -4.74 -9.96
C ALA A 68 -13.09 -4.41 -10.69
N ALA A 69 -13.96 -5.40 -10.79
CA ALA A 69 -15.35 -5.20 -11.23
C ALA A 69 -16.16 -4.46 -10.13
N SER A 70 -17.42 -4.12 -10.45
CA SER A 70 -18.33 -3.52 -9.48
C SER A 70 -18.44 -4.37 -8.21
N ASN A 71 -18.36 -3.72 -7.04
CA ASN A 71 -18.32 -4.33 -5.70
C ASN A 71 -17.04 -5.13 -5.38
N GLY A 72 -16.04 -5.16 -6.26
CA GLY A 72 -14.71 -5.68 -5.96
C GLY A 72 -13.76 -4.57 -5.49
N SER A 73 -12.61 -4.95 -4.96
CA SER A 73 -11.54 -4.02 -4.56
C SER A 73 -10.34 -4.14 -5.48
N PRO A 74 -9.80 -3.04 -6.00
CA PRO A 74 -8.52 -3.08 -6.71
C PRO A 74 -7.41 -3.49 -5.74
N THR A 75 -6.40 -4.17 -6.25
CA THR A 75 -5.31 -4.72 -5.43
C THR A 75 -3.94 -4.22 -5.88
N LEU A 76 -3.05 -4.08 -4.91
CA LEU A 76 -1.61 -4.05 -5.08
C LEU A 76 -1.06 -5.26 -4.33
N SER A 77 -0.39 -6.16 -5.02
CA SER A 77 0.12 -7.41 -4.46
C SER A 77 1.56 -7.68 -4.88
N SER A 78 2.29 -8.43 -4.07
CA SER A 78 3.55 -9.04 -4.44
C SER A 78 3.29 -10.35 -5.17
N THR A 79 3.94 -10.53 -6.31
CA THR A 79 3.86 -11.75 -7.14
C THR A 79 5.28 -12.10 -7.62
N GLY A 80 5.47 -13.33 -8.11
CA GLY A 80 6.75 -13.72 -8.65
C GLY A 80 7.09 -15.20 -8.50
N GLY A 81 8.38 -15.53 -8.60
CA GLY A 81 8.89 -16.89 -8.60
C GLY A 81 9.10 -17.51 -7.22
N ASP A 82 9.24 -16.69 -6.17
CA ASP A 82 9.47 -17.18 -4.80
C ASP A 82 8.17 -17.59 -4.12
N SER A 83 8.27 -18.54 -3.17
CA SER A 83 7.09 -19.06 -2.46
C SER A 83 6.54 -18.10 -1.40
N ASN A 84 7.38 -17.22 -0.85
CA ASN A 84 7.00 -16.23 0.16
C ASN A 84 7.61 -14.89 -0.20
N ILE A 85 6.76 -13.88 -0.40
CA ILE A 85 7.15 -12.55 -0.84
C ILE A 85 6.40 -11.53 0.01
N ASP A 86 7.13 -10.69 0.74
CA ASP A 86 6.54 -9.61 1.52
C ASP A 86 6.12 -8.44 0.62
N LEU A 87 5.10 -7.69 1.03
CA LEU A 87 4.73 -6.42 0.45
C LEU A 87 5.29 -5.29 1.31
N ASP A 88 6.41 -4.72 0.91
CA ASP A 88 7.07 -3.64 1.65
C ASP A 88 6.48 -2.27 1.28
N LEU A 89 5.97 -1.56 2.28
CA LEU A 89 5.56 -0.17 2.18
C LEU A 89 6.52 0.70 2.99
N LEU A 90 7.51 1.30 2.34
CA LEU A 90 8.60 2.01 3.00
C LEU A 90 8.44 3.53 2.85
N ALA A 91 8.23 4.23 3.97
CA ALA A 91 8.27 5.68 4.01
C ALA A 91 9.72 6.19 4.07
N LYS A 92 9.96 7.43 3.62
CA LYS A 92 11.28 8.07 3.64
C LYS A 92 11.49 8.91 4.90
N GLY A 93 12.65 8.78 5.53
CA GLY A 93 13.06 9.57 6.70
C GLY A 93 12.13 9.36 7.90
N THR A 94 11.59 10.42 8.46
CA THR A 94 10.62 10.38 9.58
C THR A 94 9.16 10.27 9.11
N GLY A 95 8.91 10.03 7.83
CA GLY A 95 7.57 9.83 7.29
C GLY A 95 6.93 8.53 7.76
N HIS A 96 5.63 8.39 7.51
CA HIS A 96 4.83 7.23 7.89
C HIS A 96 4.03 6.69 6.70
N VAL A 97 3.65 5.43 6.73
CA VAL A 97 2.55 4.91 5.91
C VAL A 97 1.25 5.40 6.53
N THR A 98 0.56 6.32 5.85
CA THR A 98 -0.66 6.95 6.36
C THR A 98 -1.89 6.36 5.70
N ILE A 99 -2.77 5.75 6.49
CA ILE A 99 -4.07 5.27 6.04
C ILE A 99 -5.10 6.37 6.30
N ARG A 100 -5.49 7.06 5.23
CA ARG A 100 -6.42 8.19 5.30
C ARG A 100 -7.87 7.73 5.28
N GLY A 101 -8.70 8.43 6.02
CA GLY A 101 -10.15 8.34 5.89
C GLY A 101 -10.67 9.17 4.70
N ASN A 102 -11.86 8.82 4.24
CA ASN A 102 -12.64 9.61 3.30
C ASN A 102 -14.08 9.66 3.83
N THR A 103 -14.44 10.75 4.53
CA THR A 103 -15.67 10.92 5.33
C THR A 103 -15.79 10.01 6.55
N ASN A 104 -15.07 8.91 6.61
CA ASN A 104 -14.93 8.00 7.75
C ASN A 104 -13.49 7.95 8.23
N SER A 105 -13.27 7.56 9.49
CA SER A 105 -11.93 7.39 10.05
C SER A 105 -11.12 6.36 9.28
N GLY A 106 -9.82 6.63 9.09
CA GLY A 106 -8.89 5.66 8.51
C GLY A 106 -8.80 4.38 9.36
N ALA A 107 -8.70 3.23 8.70
CA ALA A 107 -8.68 1.93 9.35
C ALA A 107 -7.82 0.93 8.60
N VAL A 108 -7.29 -0.06 9.33
CA VAL A 108 -6.63 -1.24 8.76
C VAL A 108 -7.40 -2.48 9.22
N GLN A 109 -7.73 -3.36 8.30
CA GLN A 109 -8.39 -4.63 8.57
C GLN A 109 -7.39 -5.78 8.36
N PHE A 110 -7.29 -6.64 9.35
CA PHE A 110 -6.55 -7.90 9.28
C PHE A 110 -7.55 -9.05 9.16
N ASN A 111 -7.53 -9.74 8.04
CA ASN A 111 -8.41 -10.88 7.81
C ASN A 111 -7.79 -12.17 8.35
N CYS A 112 -8.65 -13.15 8.67
CA CYS A 112 -8.22 -14.51 8.93
C CYS A 112 -7.72 -15.19 7.64
N GLU A 113 -7.14 -16.38 7.76
CA GLU A 113 -6.52 -17.14 6.66
C GLU A 113 -7.48 -17.46 5.50
N SER A 114 -8.79 -17.52 5.75
CA SER A 114 -9.81 -17.74 4.73
C SER A 114 -10.51 -16.46 4.24
N ASN A 115 -10.08 -15.29 4.74
CA ASN A 115 -10.64 -13.98 4.42
C ASN A 115 -12.14 -13.79 4.71
N SER A 116 -12.72 -14.66 5.55
CA SER A 116 -14.15 -14.64 5.90
C SER A 116 -14.47 -13.77 7.11
N HIS A 117 -13.50 -13.47 7.96
CA HIS A 117 -13.60 -12.63 9.15
C HIS A 117 -12.42 -11.67 9.23
N GLY A 118 -12.62 -10.47 9.79
CA GLY A 118 -11.57 -9.47 9.91
C GLY A 118 -11.63 -8.72 11.24
N GLN A 119 -10.44 -8.34 11.73
CA GLN A 119 -10.27 -7.45 12.88
C GLN A 119 -9.79 -6.09 12.39
N ILE A 120 -10.38 -5.01 12.89
CA ILE A 120 -10.14 -3.66 12.40
C ILE A 120 -9.50 -2.81 13.50
N ILE A 121 -8.35 -2.20 13.19
CA ILE A 121 -7.77 -1.11 13.96
C ILE A 121 -8.17 0.20 13.29
N LYS A 122 -8.86 1.08 14.03
CA LYS A 122 -9.47 2.29 13.50
C LYS A 122 -9.13 3.49 14.37
N SER A 123 -8.88 4.64 13.73
CA SER A 123 -8.66 5.90 14.45
C SER A 123 -9.95 6.43 15.04
N GLN A 124 -9.84 7.27 16.09
CA GLN A 124 -10.96 8.00 16.68
C GLN A 124 -11.61 8.95 15.65
N PRO A 125 -12.90 9.29 15.80
CA PRO A 125 -13.55 10.26 14.93
C PRO A 125 -12.97 11.67 15.12
N HIS A 126 -13.12 12.53 14.10
CA HIS A 126 -12.63 13.91 14.12
C HIS A 126 -13.08 14.69 15.37
N SER A 127 -14.30 14.46 15.84
CA SER A 127 -14.86 15.11 17.05
C SER A 127 -14.08 14.81 18.34
N ALA A 128 -13.31 13.74 18.38
CA ALA A 128 -12.46 13.43 19.54
C ALA A 128 -11.23 14.34 19.65
N SER A 129 -10.84 15.02 18.58
CA SER A 129 -9.72 15.98 18.51
C SER A 129 -8.41 15.48 19.12
N VAL A 130 -8.08 14.21 18.91
CA VAL A 130 -6.90 13.57 19.51
C VAL A 130 -5.80 13.31 18.49
N THR A 131 -4.56 13.55 18.92
CA THR A 131 -3.34 13.13 18.22
C THR A 131 -2.45 12.46 19.25
N ASN A 132 -2.24 11.16 19.14
CA ASN A 132 -1.45 10.40 20.10
C ASN A 132 -0.66 9.28 19.41
N THR A 133 0.36 8.79 20.11
CA THR A 133 1.13 7.63 19.69
C THR A 133 0.90 6.50 20.68
N MET A 134 0.57 5.32 20.17
CA MET A 134 0.50 4.10 20.95
C MET A 134 1.66 3.18 20.56
N LEU A 135 2.56 2.95 21.50
CA LEU A 135 3.67 2.01 21.30
C LEU A 135 3.16 0.58 21.53
N LEU A 136 3.55 -0.31 20.66
CA LEU A 136 3.35 -1.74 20.89
C LEU A 136 4.26 -2.19 22.05
N PRO A 137 3.83 -3.20 22.85
CA PRO A 137 4.63 -3.71 23.95
C PRO A 137 6.00 -4.20 23.48
N ALA A 138 7.05 -3.82 24.20
CA ALA A 138 8.38 -4.40 24.06
C ALA A 138 8.46 -5.68 24.87
N GLY A 139 9.01 -6.74 24.30
CA GLY A 139 9.21 -8.02 25.01
C GLY A 139 8.89 -9.24 24.17
N ALA A 140 8.61 -10.35 24.83
CA ALA A 140 8.25 -11.60 24.17
C ALA A 140 6.86 -11.51 23.50
N ASN A 141 6.54 -12.48 22.62
CA ASN A 141 5.24 -12.60 21.97
C ASN A 141 4.11 -12.58 23.01
N SER A 142 3.10 -11.77 22.78
CA SER A 142 2.01 -11.53 23.72
C SER A 142 0.72 -11.13 22.99
N THR A 143 -0.40 -11.16 23.72
CA THR A 143 -1.70 -10.72 23.24
C THR A 143 -2.03 -9.32 23.78
N LEU A 144 -2.61 -8.45 22.96
CA LEU A 144 -3.15 -7.18 23.41
C LEU A 144 -4.44 -7.39 24.22
N VAL A 145 -4.48 -6.83 25.42
CA VAL A 145 -5.65 -6.87 26.30
C VAL A 145 -6.73 -5.95 25.77
N SER A 146 -7.98 -6.39 25.76
CA SER A 146 -9.14 -5.56 25.39
C SER A 146 -10.03 -5.25 26.60
N LEU A 147 -10.88 -4.23 26.48
CA LEU A 147 -11.83 -3.86 27.55
C LEU A 147 -12.96 -4.87 27.77
N VAL A 148 -13.18 -5.79 26.82
CA VAL A 148 -14.28 -6.76 26.84
C VAL A 148 -13.83 -8.21 26.90
N SER A 149 -12.52 -8.47 26.80
CA SER A 149 -11.96 -9.82 26.92
C SER A 149 -11.77 -10.22 28.38
N THR A 150 -11.89 -11.51 28.67
CA THR A 150 -11.55 -12.09 29.97
C THR A 150 -10.06 -12.43 29.96
N ASP A 151 -9.23 -11.54 30.52
CA ASP A 151 -7.77 -11.67 30.50
C ASP A 151 -7.22 -11.80 31.92
N THR A 152 -6.22 -12.67 32.08
CA THR A 152 -5.41 -12.74 33.29
C THR A 152 -4.16 -11.87 33.11
N LEU A 153 -4.01 -10.84 33.93
CA LEU A 153 -2.83 -9.99 33.93
C LEU A 153 -1.74 -10.58 34.83
N THR A 154 -0.64 -11.06 34.25
CA THR A 154 0.51 -11.57 34.96
C THR A 154 1.67 -10.56 34.94
N ASN A 155 2.45 -10.52 36.04
CA ASN A 155 3.62 -9.64 36.15
C ASN A 155 3.29 -8.16 35.92
N LYS A 156 2.13 -7.68 36.40
CA LYS A 156 1.71 -6.28 36.32
C LYS A 156 1.70 -5.61 37.68
N THR A 157 2.23 -4.41 37.74
CA THR A 157 2.07 -3.52 38.89
C THR A 157 0.88 -2.60 38.63
N LEU A 158 -0.13 -2.63 39.48
CA LEU A 158 -1.27 -1.74 39.43
C LEU A 158 -1.11 -0.64 40.48
N THR A 159 -0.90 0.60 40.05
CA THR A 159 -0.79 1.74 40.96
C THR A 159 -2.17 2.32 41.25
N SER A 160 -2.57 2.31 42.50
CA SER A 160 -3.89 2.81 42.97
C SER A 160 -5.07 2.25 42.18
N PRO A 161 -5.21 0.92 42.07
CA PRO A 161 -6.32 0.33 41.32
C PRO A 161 -7.68 0.69 41.97
N LYS A 162 -8.63 1.13 41.16
CA LYS A 162 -10.04 1.22 41.58
C LYS A 162 -10.74 -0.08 41.21
N ILE A 163 -11.22 -0.79 42.22
CA ILE A 163 -11.91 -2.07 42.07
C ILE A 163 -13.36 -1.85 42.51
N ASN A 164 -14.30 -2.07 41.61
CA ASN A 164 -15.72 -1.76 41.81
C ASN A 164 -16.51 -2.93 42.39
N GLU A 165 -15.88 -4.09 42.62
CA GLU A 165 -16.51 -5.31 43.09
C GLU A 165 -15.67 -5.95 44.21
N ASP A 166 -16.28 -6.91 44.92
CA ASP A 166 -15.58 -7.69 45.96
C ASP A 166 -14.38 -8.43 45.38
N VAL A 167 -13.20 -8.12 45.91
CA VAL A 167 -11.94 -8.73 45.51
C VAL A 167 -11.49 -9.74 46.55
N ALA A 168 -11.36 -11.00 46.17
CA ALA A 168 -10.64 -11.98 46.95
C ALA A 168 -9.12 -11.73 46.80
N VAL A 169 -8.48 -11.10 47.76
CA VAL A 169 -7.04 -10.98 47.83
C VAL A 169 -6.49 -12.21 48.55
N THR A 170 -5.91 -13.14 47.77
CA THR A 170 -5.24 -14.32 48.32
C THR A 170 -3.75 -14.02 48.51
N SER A 171 -3.41 -13.07 49.33
CA SER A 171 -2.00 -12.72 49.65
C SER A 171 -1.71 -13.03 51.14
N THR A 172 -0.45 -13.27 51.44
CA THR A 172 0.00 -13.40 52.82
C THR A 172 0.05 -12.02 53.47
N ALA A 173 -0.04 -11.93 54.82
CA ALA A 173 0.02 -10.67 55.55
C ALA A 173 1.32 -9.88 55.27
N THR A 174 2.38 -10.50 54.79
CA THR A 174 3.65 -9.87 54.43
C THR A 174 3.59 -9.15 53.07
N GLU A 175 2.65 -9.53 52.20
CA GLU A 175 2.49 -8.97 50.85
C GLU A 175 1.52 -7.79 50.79
N LEU A 176 0.79 -7.53 51.92
CA LEU A 176 -0.21 -6.46 52.07
C LEU A 176 0.34 -5.16 52.70
N ASN A 177 1.59 -5.11 53.08
CA ASN A 177 2.24 -3.93 53.68
C ASN A 177 3.09 -3.14 52.69
#